data_da5f66630a96c4189e3d500214f6eafd
#
_entry.id   da5f66630a96c4189e3d500214f6eafd
#
_cell.length_a   1.000
_cell.length_b   1.000
_cell.length_c   1.000
_cell.angle_alpha   90.00
_cell.angle_beta   90.00
_cell.angle_gamma   90.00
#
_symmetry.space_group_name_H-M   'P 1'
#
loop_
_entity.id
_entity.type
_entity.pdbx_description
1 polymer ?
#
loop_
_entity_poly.entity_id
_entity_poly.type
_entity_poly.pdbx_seq_one_letter_code
_entity_poly.pdbx_strand_id
1 'polypeptide(L)'
;MTKRILTLFAVALTLSLITACSNDDDNVVDPVVGEINVLLIQSDNGKTSTGTMYKSGETYNPPHCYLGKEIRYNGGNELIVYHMGFGANIKGSDVFDMLNISFESNQPMSFSNLKAGDTFDSSQFHAAAAYTPTWMEAILIQATALSGKVTVIGTSKVGDKSYMTLRLTDLRFDAIDHTCVYTVNGTVEYEIWDI
;
A
#
# COMPACT_ATOMS: atom_id res chain seq x y z
N MET A 1 38.15 -63.37 -15.68
CA MET A 1 37.61 -62.43 -16.69
C MET A 1 36.31 -61.86 -16.15
N THR A 2 36.35 -60.69 -15.56
CA THR A 2 35.17 -60.08 -14.95
C THR A 2 35.01 -58.73 -15.59
N LYS A 3 34.00 -58.59 -16.44
CA LYS A 3 33.64 -57.32 -17.11
C LYS A 3 32.94 -56.40 -16.09
N ARG A 4 33.57 -55.29 -15.80
CA ARG A 4 32.94 -54.18 -15.04
C ARG A 4 32.03 -53.41 -15.98
N ILE A 5 30.73 -53.46 -15.71
CA ILE A 5 29.74 -52.65 -16.39
C ILE A 5 29.73 -51.28 -15.66
N LEU A 6 30.19 -50.28 -16.39
CA LEU A 6 30.15 -48.90 -15.93
C LEU A 6 28.75 -48.32 -16.26
N THR A 7 27.90 -48.25 -15.26
CA THR A 7 26.58 -47.63 -15.43
C THR A 7 26.74 -46.12 -15.33
N LEU A 8 26.73 -45.46 -16.46
CA LEU A 8 26.59 -44.00 -16.53
C LEU A 8 25.16 -43.64 -16.14
N PHE A 9 25.02 -43.02 -14.97
CA PHE A 9 23.79 -42.29 -14.64
C PHE A 9 23.81 -40.96 -15.39
N ALA A 10 23.15 -40.94 -16.53
CA ALA A 10 22.74 -39.69 -17.19
C ALA A 10 21.59 -39.11 -16.40
N VAL A 11 21.88 -38.10 -15.56
CA VAL A 11 20.86 -37.25 -14.99
C VAL A 11 20.34 -36.35 -16.12
N ALA A 12 19.29 -36.78 -16.76
CA ALA A 12 18.53 -35.93 -17.66
C ALA A 12 17.82 -34.88 -16.82
N LEU A 13 18.41 -33.66 -16.78
CA LEU A 13 17.74 -32.47 -16.29
C LEU A 13 16.67 -32.09 -17.34
N THR A 14 15.48 -32.64 -17.16
CA THR A 14 14.32 -32.21 -17.94
C THR A 14 13.92 -30.82 -17.46
N LEU A 15 14.45 -29.80 -18.17
CA LEU A 15 13.90 -28.46 -18.15
C LEU A 15 12.51 -28.56 -18.77
N SER A 16 11.49 -28.74 -17.94
CA SER A 16 10.10 -28.57 -18.36
C SER A 16 9.87 -27.07 -18.65
N LEU A 17 10.09 -26.70 -19.89
CA LEU A 17 9.54 -25.48 -20.47
C LEU A 17 8.01 -25.65 -20.43
N ILE A 18 7.39 -25.10 -19.41
CA ILE A 18 5.95 -24.89 -19.43
C ILE A 18 5.72 -23.71 -20.35
N THR A 19 5.57 -23.99 -21.64
CA THR A 19 4.94 -23.04 -22.56
C THR A 19 3.46 -23.07 -22.25
N ALA A 20 3.03 -22.26 -21.28
CA ALA A 20 1.65 -21.89 -21.19
C ALA A 20 1.38 -20.88 -22.32
N CYS A 21 0.86 -21.36 -23.44
CA CYS A 21 0.11 -20.52 -24.35
C CYS A 21 -1.21 -20.19 -23.65
N SER A 22 -1.30 -19.05 -23.02
CA SER A 22 -2.56 -18.37 -22.81
C SER A 22 -2.56 -17.16 -23.74
N ASN A 23 -3.31 -17.30 -24.82
CA ASN A 23 -3.82 -16.14 -25.52
C ASN A 23 -4.86 -15.51 -24.60
N ASP A 24 -4.47 -14.47 -23.92
CA ASP A 24 -5.37 -13.44 -23.46
C ASP A 24 -4.53 -12.16 -23.44
N ASP A 25 -4.90 -11.24 -24.32
CA ASP A 25 -4.42 -9.87 -24.42
C ASP A 25 -4.87 -9.01 -23.21
N ASP A 26 -4.63 -9.48 -22.02
CA ASP A 26 -4.62 -8.62 -20.84
C ASP A 26 -3.16 -8.28 -20.55
N ASN A 27 -2.72 -7.15 -21.09
CA ASN A 27 -1.55 -6.42 -20.58
C ASN A 27 -1.87 -5.98 -19.13
N VAL A 28 -1.98 -6.93 -18.23
CA VAL A 28 -1.79 -6.70 -16.81
C VAL A 28 -0.32 -6.36 -16.67
N VAL A 29 -0.02 -5.07 -16.77
CA VAL A 29 1.26 -4.54 -16.30
C VAL A 29 1.31 -4.94 -14.84
N ASP A 30 2.06 -6.00 -14.55
CA ASP A 30 2.35 -6.41 -13.18
C ASP A 30 2.80 -5.12 -12.46
N PRO A 31 2.09 -4.65 -11.42
CA PRO A 31 2.46 -3.42 -10.75
C PRO A 31 3.91 -3.57 -10.36
N VAL A 32 4.73 -2.57 -10.66
CA VAL A 32 6.18 -2.54 -10.43
C VAL A 32 6.47 -3.06 -9.03
N VAL A 33 6.62 -4.38 -8.94
CA VAL A 33 6.98 -5.08 -7.70
C VAL A 33 8.47 -4.82 -7.54
N GLY A 34 8.82 -3.75 -6.82
CA GLY A 34 10.23 -3.57 -6.56
C GLY A 34 10.68 -2.27 -5.94
N GLU A 35 10.06 -1.16 -6.18
CA GLU A 35 10.54 0.11 -5.63
C GLU A 35 9.70 0.54 -4.42
N ILE A 36 10.34 0.56 -3.24
CA ILE A 36 9.71 1.07 -2.01
C ILE A 36 9.50 2.57 -2.18
N ASN A 37 8.33 3.04 -1.73
CA ASN A 37 7.92 4.45 -1.79
C ASN A 37 7.60 4.96 -3.21
N VAL A 38 7.26 4.06 -4.12
CA VAL A 38 6.72 4.39 -5.44
C VAL A 38 5.31 3.85 -5.56
N LEU A 39 4.37 4.72 -5.96
CA LEU A 39 2.99 4.37 -6.26
C LEU A 39 2.71 4.45 -7.75
N LEU A 40 2.09 3.43 -8.29
CA LEU A 40 1.45 3.44 -9.59
C LEU A 40 -0.01 3.83 -9.43
N ILE A 41 -0.43 4.91 -10.09
CA ILE A 41 -1.79 5.44 -10.06
C ILE A 41 -2.35 5.34 -11.47
N GLN A 42 -3.39 4.55 -11.64
CA GLN A 42 -4.05 4.31 -12.91
C GLN A 42 -5.51 4.76 -12.83
N SER A 43 -6.00 5.39 -13.88
CA SER A 43 -7.43 5.71 -13.98
C SER A 43 -8.12 4.83 -15.00
N ASP A 44 -9.39 4.59 -14.82
CA ASP A 44 -10.23 3.81 -15.74
C ASP A 44 -10.40 4.45 -17.12
N ASN A 45 -10.06 5.72 -17.27
CA ASN A 45 -9.99 6.42 -18.56
C ASN A 45 -8.63 6.28 -19.27
N GLY A 46 -7.76 5.39 -18.78
CA GLY A 46 -6.49 5.03 -19.44
C GLY A 46 -5.29 5.92 -19.10
N LYS A 47 -5.41 6.88 -18.17
CA LYS A 47 -4.27 7.67 -17.70
C LYS A 47 -3.50 6.88 -16.65
N THR A 48 -2.18 7.00 -16.69
CA THR A 48 -1.27 6.43 -15.70
C THR A 48 -0.34 7.52 -15.18
N SER A 49 -0.21 7.60 -13.87
CA SER A 49 0.70 8.51 -13.19
C SER A 49 1.53 7.72 -12.18
N THR A 50 2.76 8.15 -11.96
CA THR A 50 3.64 7.55 -10.94
C THR A 50 3.92 8.60 -9.89
N GLY A 51 3.57 8.27 -8.65
CA GLY A 51 3.87 9.11 -7.49
C GLY A 51 5.00 8.50 -6.67
N THR A 52 5.90 9.35 -6.17
CA THR A 52 6.97 8.94 -5.26
C THR A 52 6.71 9.57 -3.89
N MET A 53 6.81 8.78 -2.83
CA MET A 53 6.69 9.32 -1.47
C MET A 53 7.89 10.19 -1.14
N TYR A 54 7.65 11.27 -0.40
CA TYR A 54 8.73 12.06 0.15
C TYR A 54 9.51 11.23 1.19
N LYS A 55 10.83 11.40 1.21
CA LYS A 55 11.69 10.77 2.22
C LYS A 55 11.81 11.66 3.45
N SER A 56 12.22 11.07 4.58
CA SER A 56 12.56 11.83 5.78
C SER A 56 13.65 12.86 5.45
N GLY A 57 13.40 14.14 5.79
CA GLY A 57 14.29 15.27 5.47
C GLY A 57 14.01 15.98 4.13
N GLU A 58 13.19 15.43 3.23
CA GLU A 58 12.77 16.12 2.01
C GLU A 58 11.55 17.01 2.22
N THR A 59 10.74 16.70 3.22
CA THR A 59 9.55 17.46 3.60
C THR A 59 9.38 17.46 5.11
N TYR A 60 8.56 18.38 5.60
CA TYR A 60 8.20 18.45 7.01
C TYR A 60 7.41 17.21 7.47
N ASN A 61 6.76 16.51 6.55
CA ASN A 61 5.85 15.40 6.84
C ASN A 61 6.16 14.19 5.95
N PRO A 62 7.24 13.42 6.25
CA PRO A 62 7.55 12.20 5.51
C PRO A 62 6.47 11.14 5.75
N PRO A 63 6.44 10.04 4.99
CA PRO A 63 5.56 8.92 5.27
C PRO A 63 5.73 8.45 6.71
N HIS A 64 4.66 8.52 7.47
CA HIS A 64 4.68 8.19 8.90
C HIS A 64 3.41 7.46 9.31
N CYS A 65 3.53 6.68 10.37
CA CYS A 65 2.37 6.09 11.03
C CYS A 65 2.29 6.54 12.49
N TYR A 66 1.07 6.63 12.97
CA TYR A 66 0.77 7.14 14.31
C TYR A 66 -0.38 6.36 14.96
N LEU A 67 -0.41 6.40 16.29
CA LEU A 67 -1.53 5.96 17.08
C LEU A 67 -2.28 7.17 17.61
N GLY A 68 -3.60 7.07 17.66
CA GLY A 68 -4.45 8.12 18.20
C GLY A 68 -5.68 7.53 18.89
N LYS A 69 -6.37 8.35 19.63
CA LYS A 69 -7.70 8.03 20.15
C LYS A 69 -8.58 9.26 20.12
N GLU A 70 -9.85 9.04 19.88
CA GLU A 70 -10.87 10.09 19.97
C GLU A 70 -12.05 9.60 20.79
N ILE A 71 -12.84 10.55 21.28
CA ILE A 71 -14.12 10.26 21.95
C ILE A 71 -15.21 10.65 20.95
N ARG A 72 -16.00 9.67 20.56
CA ARG A 72 -17.23 9.88 19.75
C ARG A 72 -18.45 9.78 20.66
N TYR A 73 -19.50 10.52 20.33
CA TYR A 73 -20.77 10.45 21.06
C TYR A 73 -21.82 9.80 20.15
N ASN A 74 -22.39 8.71 20.64
CA ASN A 74 -23.48 8.02 19.95
C ASN A 74 -24.69 7.90 20.88
N GLY A 75 -25.76 8.64 20.55
CA GLY A 75 -26.99 8.65 21.36
C GLY A 75 -26.79 9.11 22.81
N GLY A 76 -25.79 9.98 23.07
CA GLY A 76 -25.45 10.48 24.41
C GLY A 76 -24.46 9.59 25.18
N ASN A 77 -24.06 8.47 24.63
CA ASN A 77 -23.01 7.62 25.21
C ASN A 77 -21.65 7.95 24.62
N GLU A 78 -20.62 8.01 25.46
CA GLU A 78 -19.23 8.13 25.02
C GLU A 78 -18.73 6.80 24.47
N LEU A 79 -18.10 6.87 23.29
CA LEU A 79 -17.42 5.76 22.65
C LEU A 79 -15.96 6.17 22.42
N ILE A 80 -15.02 5.42 22.98
CA ILE A 80 -13.60 5.61 22.70
C ILE A 80 -13.27 4.83 21.45
N VAL A 81 -12.73 5.53 20.44
CA VAL A 81 -12.23 4.94 19.20
C VAL A 81 -10.73 5.14 19.14
N TYR A 82 -10.01 4.06 18.96
CA TYR A 82 -8.57 4.06 18.75
C TYR A 82 -8.27 4.01 17.25
N HIS A 83 -7.28 4.78 16.83
CA HIS A 83 -6.85 4.89 15.45
C HIS A 83 -5.41 4.45 15.29
N MET A 84 -5.14 3.75 14.22
CA MET A 84 -3.81 3.52 13.69
C MET A 84 -3.78 4.10 12.28
N GLY A 85 -3.05 5.19 12.09
CA GLY A 85 -2.99 5.93 10.84
C GLY A 85 -1.65 5.79 10.13
N PHE A 86 -1.70 5.80 8.80
CA PHE A 86 -0.56 5.75 7.89
C PHE A 86 -0.74 6.88 6.88
N GLY A 87 0.02 7.95 7.04
CA GLY A 87 -0.05 9.14 6.20
C GLY A 87 1.18 9.29 5.31
N ALA A 88 0.98 9.67 4.07
CA ALA A 88 2.07 9.90 3.14
C ALA A 88 1.78 11.07 2.21
N ASN A 89 2.77 11.95 2.02
CA ASN A 89 2.77 12.94 0.95
C ASN A 89 3.44 12.36 -0.29
N ILE A 90 2.89 12.67 -1.47
CA ILE A 90 3.28 12.14 -2.77
C ILE A 90 3.81 13.29 -3.62
N LYS A 91 4.95 13.07 -4.29
CA LYS A 91 5.50 13.99 -5.30
C LYS A 91 5.49 13.35 -6.68
N GLY A 92 5.42 14.16 -7.72
CA GLY A 92 5.48 13.72 -9.11
C GLY A 92 4.18 13.17 -9.66
N SER A 93 3.13 13.07 -8.86
CA SER A 93 1.78 12.75 -9.31
C SER A 93 0.98 14.03 -9.51
N ASP A 94 0.22 14.08 -10.59
CA ASP A 94 -0.77 15.11 -10.91
C ASP A 94 -2.19 14.74 -10.47
N VAL A 95 -2.34 13.59 -9.79
CA VAL A 95 -3.64 13.04 -9.36
C VAL A 95 -3.82 13.16 -7.86
N PHE A 96 -2.85 12.66 -7.08
CA PHE A 96 -2.87 12.74 -5.62
C PHE A 96 -1.53 13.25 -5.11
N ASP A 97 -1.56 14.14 -4.13
CA ASP A 97 -0.38 14.59 -3.39
C ASP A 97 -0.36 14.10 -1.94
N MET A 98 -1.42 13.40 -1.52
CA MET A 98 -1.55 12.81 -0.20
C MET A 98 -2.32 11.49 -0.27
N LEU A 99 -1.88 10.51 0.54
CA LEU A 99 -2.58 9.26 0.78
C LEU A 99 -2.58 8.97 2.28
N ASN A 100 -3.76 8.70 2.83
CA ASN A 100 -3.94 8.29 4.22
C ASN A 100 -4.68 6.95 4.28
N ILE A 101 -4.20 6.05 5.14
CA ILE A 101 -4.85 4.79 5.46
C ILE A 101 -5.04 4.76 6.97
N SER A 102 -6.21 4.36 7.45
CA SER A 102 -6.49 4.28 8.88
C SER A 102 -7.27 3.02 9.23
N PHE A 103 -6.91 2.45 10.36
CA PHE A 103 -7.63 1.38 11.01
C PHE A 103 -8.26 1.93 12.28
N GLU A 104 -9.48 1.48 12.59
CA GLU A 104 -10.21 1.88 13.79
C GLU A 104 -10.54 0.67 14.66
N SER A 105 -10.55 0.86 15.96
CA SER A 105 -10.90 -0.17 16.95
C SER A 105 -11.50 0.45 18.21
N ASN A 106 -12.37 -0.30 18.87
CA ASN A 106 -12.85 0.03 20.23
C ASN A 106 -11.87 -0.45 21.33
N GLN A 107 -10.76 -1.07 20.94
CA GLN A 107 -9.72 -1.53 21.85
C GLN A 107 -8.41 -0.82 21.52
N PRO A 108 -7.52 -0.59 22.51
CA PRO A 108 -6.21 -0.02 22.25
C PRO A 108 -5.46 -0.76 21.15
N MET A 109 -4.88 0.00 20.22
CA MET A 109 -4.09 -0.51 19.10
C MET A 109 -2.60 -0.37 19.38
N SER A 110 -1.82 -1.24 18.74
CA SER A 110 -0.36 -1.17 18.76
C SER A 110 0.20 -1.68 17.43
N PHE A 111 1.26 -1.07 16.93
CA PHE A 111 1.96 -1.53 15.73
C PHE A 111 2.51 -2.95 15.89
N SER A 112 2.85 -3.37 17.12
CA SER A 112 3.29 -4.73 17.41
C SER A 112 2.22 -5.81 17.19
N ASN A 113 0.97 -5.42 17.09
CA ASN A 113 -0.14 -6.34 16.77
C ASN A 113 -0.20 -6.68 15.29
N LEU A 114 0.41 -5.85 14.42
CA LEU A 114 0.50 -6.11 12.99
C LEU A 114 1.69 -7.01 12.69
N LYS A 115 1.45 -8.10 11.94
CA LYS A 115 2.47 -9.09 11.58
C LYS A 115 2.68 -9.12 10.09
N ALA A 116 3.89 -9.42 9.66
CA ALA A 116 4.20 -9.67 8.26
C ALA A 116 3.26 -10.75 7.70
N GLY A 117 2.62 -10.45 6.58
CA GLY A 117 1.62 -11.30 5.94
C GLY A 117 0.17 -10.99 6.32
N ASP A 118 -0.09 -10.18 7.36
CA ASP A 118 -1.45 -9.72 7.65
C ASP A 118 -1.98 -8.93 6.46
N THR A 119 -3.17 -9.28 6.02
CA THR A 119 -3.83 -8.65 4.86
C THR A 119 -5.23 -8.21 5.25
N PHE A 120 -5.54 -6.97 4.92
CA PHE A 120 -6.80 -6.30 5.22
C PHE A 120 -7.48 -5.89 3.92
N ASP A 121 -8.78 -6.14 3.82
CA ASP A 121 -9.61 -5.61 2.74
C ASP A 121 -10.25 -4.27 3.11
N SER A 122 -10.88 -3.61 2.15
CA SER A 122 -11.44 -2.27 2.33
C SER A 122 -12.57 -2.17 3.37
N SER A 123 -13.10 -3.30 3.86
CA SER A 123 -14.06 -3.29 4.97
C SER A 123 -13.40 -3.13 6.35
N GLN A 124 -12.09 -3.32 6.42
CA GLN A 124 -11.32 -3.35 7.66
C GLN A 124 -10.47 -2.08 7.87
N PHE A 125 -10.40 -1.22 6.87
CA PHE A 125 -9.67 0.06 6.94
C PHE A 125 -10.40 1.15 6.19
N HIS A 126 -10.06 2.40 6.49
CA HIS A 126 -10.43 3.56 5.68
C HIS A 126 -9.18 4.04 4.95
N ALA A 127 -9.32 4.34 3.66
CA ALA A 127 -8.26 5.01 2.92
C ALA A 127 -8.84 6.24 2.22
N ALA A 128 -8.07 7.32 2.23
CA ALA A 128 -8.40 8.56 1.57
C ALA A 128 -7.20 9.09 0.80
N ALA A 129 -7.44 9.55 -0.41
CA ALA A 129 -6.45 10.24 -1.22
C ALA A 129 -6.89 11.68 -1.44
N ALA A 130 -5.96 12.62 -1.49
CA ALA A 130 -6.23 14.02 -1.69
C ALA A 130 -5.27 14.64 -2.70
N TYR A 131 -5.72 15.70 -3.36
CA TYR A 131 -4.91 16.55 -4.20
C TYR A 131 -5.07 18.01 -3.75
N THR A 132 -3.96 18.65 -3.44
CA THR A 132 -3.93 20.03 -2.95
C THR A 132 -3.11 20.87 -3.92
N PRO A 133 -3.75 21.40 -4.99
CA PRO A 133 -3.04 22.10 -6.06
C PRO A 133 -2.35 23.39 -5.58
N THR A 134 -2.89 24.01 -4.52
CA THR A 134 -2.28 25.16 -3.85
C THR A 134 -2.52 25.08 -2.34
N TRP A 135 -1.60 25.66 -1.56
CA TRP A 135 -1.72 25.70 -0.10
C TRP A 135 -2.97 26.48 0.41
N MET A 136 -3.66 27.20 -0.47
CA MET A 136 -4.87 27.97 -0.15
C MET A 136 -6.17 27.30 -0.61
N GLU A 137 -6.09 26.34 -1.51
CA GLU A 137 -7.23 25.61 -2.05
C GLU A 137 -7.03 24.12 -1.79
N ALA A 138 -7.24 23.71 -0.54
CA ALA A 138 -7.36 22.29 -0.24
C ALA A 138 -8.66 21.78 -0.87
N ILE A 139 -8.62 21.42 -2.13
CA ILE A 139 -9.64 20.57 -2.73
C ILE A 139 -9.37 19.17 -2.15
N LEU A 140 -9.91 18.94 -0.98
CA LEU A 140 -10.00 17.61 -0.39
C LEU A 140 -10.83 16.76 -1.35
N ILE A 141 -10.15 16.14 -2.32
CA ILE A 141 -10.69 14.99 -2.98
C ILE A 141 -10.61 13.87 -1.93
N GLN A 142 -11.52 13.87 -0.97
CA GLN A 142 -11.73 12.74 -0.08
C GLN A 142 -12.39 11.62 -0.87
N ALA A 143 -11.61 11.00 -1.74
CA ALA A 143 -12.03 9.75 -2.30
C ALA A 143 -11.82 8.69 -1.20
N THR A 144 -12.89 8.12 -0.69
CA THR A 144 -12.83 6.94 0.17
C THR A 144 -12.55 5.73 -0.71
N ALA A 145 -11.64 4.85 -0.29
CA ALA A 145 -11.37 3.64 -1.04
C ALA A 145 -12.64 2.77 -1.15
N LEU A 146 -13.03 2.48 -2.39
CA LEU A 146 -14.18 1.63 -2.71
C LEU A 146 -13.84 0.16 -2.53
N SER A 147 -12.58 -0.22 -2.79
CA SER A 147 -12.09 -1.59 -2.73
C SER A 147 -10.57 -1.59 -2.64
N GLY A 148 -9.98 -2.77 -2.44
CA GLY A 148 -8.54 -2.99 -2.42
C GLY A 148 -8.07 -3.71 -1.18
N LYS A 149 -6.75 -3.91 -1.11
CA LYS A 149 -6.10 -4.63 -0.02
C LYS A 149 -4.89 -3.87 0.50
N VAL A 150 -4.67 -3.96 1.80
CA VAL A 150 -3.45 -3.52 2.48
C VAL A 150 -2.79 -4.74 3.10
N THR A 151 -1.55 -5.02 2.74
CA THR A 151 -0.78 -6.14 3.29
C THR A 151 0.43 -5.62 4.06
N VAL A 152 0.60 -6.07 5.28
CA VAL A 152 1.79 -5.79 6.09
C VAL A 152 2.96 -6.60 5.54
N ILE A 153 4.00 -5.93 5.07
CA ILE A 153 5.23 -6.60 4.60
C ILE A 153 6.15 -6.89 5.77
N GLY A 154 6.23 -5.97 6.73
CA GLY A 154 7.04 -6.15 7.93
C GLY A 154 7.43 -4.83 8.57
N THR A 155 8.30 -4.95 9.56
CA THR A 155 8.92 -3.83 10.24
C THR A 155 10.42 -3.88 10.03
N SER A 156 11.05 -2.71 10.00
CA SER A 156 12.50 -2.57 9.94
C SER A 156 12.96 -1.52 10.97
N LYS A 157 14.26 -1.50 11.26
CA LYS A 157 14.88 -0.49 12.11
C LYS A 157 16.15 0.04 11.45
N VAL A 158 16.25 1.37 11.38
CA VAL A 158 17.43 2.06 10.83
C VAL A 158 17.86 3.12 11.85
N GLY A 159 18.99 2.89 12.51
CA GLY A 159 19.40 3.69 13.65
C GLY A 159 18.38 3.61 14.79
N ASP A 160 17.89 4.76 15.24
CA ASP A 160 16.87 4.86 16.30
C ASP A 160 15.44 4.85 15.77
N LYS A 161 15.26 4.89 14.44
CA LYS A 161 13.96 4.94 13.81
C LYS A 161 13.45 3.54 13.46
N SER A 162 12.18 3.33 13.74
CA SER A 162 11.44 2.11 13.36
C SER A 162 10.51 2.42 12.19
N TYR A 163 10.34 1.45 11.32
CA TYR A 163 9.51 1.59 10.11
C TYR A 163 8.55 0.42 9.98
N MET A 164 7.38 0.70 9.40
CA MET A 164 6.38 -0.29 8.98
C MET A 164 6.24 -0.21 7.46
N THR A 165 6.35 -1.34 6.79
CA THR A 165 6.16 -1.41 5.33
C THR A 165 4.82 -2.04 5.01
N LEU A 166 4.02 -1.33 4.23
CA LEU A 166 2.73 -1.79 3.72
C LEU A 166 2.77 -1.92 2.19
N ARG A 167 2.14 -2.98 1.67
CA ARG A 167 1.82 -3.12 0.25
C ARG A 167 0.37 -2.76 0.04
N LEU A 168 0.13 -1.88 -0.91
CA LEU A 168 -1.17 -1.44 -1.37
C LEU A 168 -1.46 -2.18 -2.68
N THR A 169 -2.61 -2.85 -2.73
CA THR A 169 -3.01 -3.62 -3.91
C THR A 169 -4.42 -3.23 -4.30
N ASP A 170 -4.55 -2.71 -5.52
CA ASP A 170 -5.81 -2.34 -6.15
C ASP A 170 -6.70 -1.45 -5.27
N LEU A 171 -6.08 -0.49 -4.56
CA LEU A 171 -6.87 0.52 -3.84
C LEU A 171 -7.59 1.41 -4.85
N ARG A 172 -8.92 1.32 -4.90
CA ARG A 172 -9.75 2.05 -5.85
C ARG A 172 -10.40 3.24 -5.17
N PHE A 173 -10.22 4.40 -5.77
CA PHE A 173 -10.79 5.67 -5.33
C PHE A 173 -11.70 6.24 -6.41
N ASP A 174 -12.94 6.55 -6.07
CA ASP A 174 -13.84 7.29 -6.92
C ASP A 174 -13.50 8.79 -6.84
N ALA A 175 -13.34 9.44 -7.97
CA ALA A 175 -13.15 10.89 -7.99
C ALA A 175 -14.39 11.58 -7.39
N ILE A 176 -14.21 12.75 -6.73
CA ILE A 176 -15.33 13.50 -6.11
C ILE A 176 -16.42 13.82 -7.11
N ASP A 177 -16.04 14.14 -8.32
CA ASP A 177 -16.97 14.45 -9.41
C ASP A 177 -17.51 13.21 -10.11
N HIS A 178 -17.13 12.02 -9.64
CA HIS A 178 -17.48 10.72 -10.21
C HIS A 178 -17.13 10.56 -11.69
N THR A 179 -16.15 11.32 -12.18
CA THR A 179 -15.74 11.28 -13.59
C THR A 179 -14.83 10.13 -13.93
N CYS A 180 -14.11 9.60 -12.95
CA CYS A 180 -13.22 8.44 -13.12
C CYS A 180 -12.94 7.74 -11.79
N VAL A 181 -12.51 6.50 -11.89
CA VAL A 181 -11.99 5.71 -10.77
C VAL A 181 -10.49 5.56 -10.91
N TYR A 182 -9.77 5.83 -9.83
CA TYR A 182 -8.33 5.63 -9.75
C TYR A 182 -8.02 4.34 -9.03
N THR A 183 -7.02 3.60 -9.52
CA THR A 183 -6.47 2.42 -8.87
C THR A 183 -5.04 2.72 -8.45
N VAL A 184 -4.73 2.50 -7.17
CA VAL A 184 -3.41 2.78 -6.60
C VAL A 184 -2.76 1.47 -6.17
N ASN A 185 -1.55 1.23 -6.66
CA ASN A 185 -0.72 0.08 -6.32
C ASN A 185 0.67 0.54 -5.90
N GLY A 186 1.31 -0.18 -4.97
CA GLY A 186 2.68 0.12 -4.58
C GLY A 186 3.04 -0.40 -3.19
N THR A 187 4.28 -0.13 -2.79
CA THR A 187 4.80 -0.48 -1.46
C THR A 187 5.33 0.78 -0.80
N VAL A 188 4.87 1.07 0.41
CA VAL A 188 5.25 2.27 1.16
C VAL A 188 5.83 1.90 2.51
N GLU A 189 6.96 2.51 2.83
CA GLU A 189 7.60 2.42 4.13
C GLU A 189 7.29 3.67 4.95
N TYR A 190 6.66 3.47 6.10
CA TYR A 190 6.22 4.53 7.01
C TYR A 190 7.09 4.54 8.26
N GLU A 191 7.61 5.71 8.63
CA GLU A 191 8.30 5.90 9.91
C GLU A 191 7.30 5.78 11.06
N ILE A 192 7.59 4.95 12.07
CA ILE A 192 6.75 4.82 13.28
C ILE A 192 7.10 5.97 14.21
N TRP A 193 6.11 6.81 14.46
CA TRP A 193 6.22 7.89 15.42
C TRP A 193 5.63 7.44 16.74
N ASP A 194 6.48 7.23 17.73
CA ASP A 194 6.07 7.06 19.12
C ASP A 194 5.66 8.45 19.65
N ILE A 195 4.36 8.65 19.85
CA ILE A 195 3.79 9.85 20.47
C ILE A 195 3.47 9.56 21.92
#